data_dc0624491a48a622793a1c8d9af44b0b
#
_entry.id   dc0624491a48a622793a1c8d9af44b0b
#
_cell.length_a   1.000
_cell.length_b   1.000
_cell.length_c   1.000
_cell.angle_alpha   90.00
_cell.angle_beta   90.00
_cell.angle_gamma   90.00
#
_symmetry.space_group_name_H-M   'P 1'
#
loop_
_entity.id
_entity.type
_entity.pdbx_description
1 polymer ?
#
loop_
_entity_poly.entity_id
_entity_poly.type
_entity_poly.pdbx_seq_one_letter_code
_entity_poly.pdbx_strand_id
1 'polypeptide(L)'
;LRLVGSEMCIETDGEAIRKNKELTIVAESDETGPYIILNSTGSQVFVTGHPEYDVMSLHYEYVRDVKRGLNPDIPKNYYKDDDPTKKPVKSWRCHANAMYYNRLNYYVYQVTPYDLEKDK
;
A
#
# COMPACT_ATOMS: atom_id res chain seq x y z
N LEU A 1 -5.30 7.74 14.06
CA LEU A 1 -5.68 8.06 12.67
C LEU A 1 -6.56 6.93 12.13
N ARG A 2 -7.84 7.13 12.04
CA ARG A 2 -8.73 6.15 11.43
C ARG A 2 -8.72 6.37 9.93
N LEU A 3 -7.91 5.61 9.22
CA LEU A 3 -7.91 5.62 7.75
C LEU A 3 -9.26 5.09 7.24
N VAL A 4 -9.81 5.75 6.24
CA VAL A 4 -10.98 5.25 5.51
C VAL A 4 -10.63 3.90 4.91
N GLY A 5 -11.48 2.88 5.12
CA GLY A 5 -11.18 1.51 4.70
C GLY A 5 -10.37 0.67 5.71
N SER A 6 -10.19 1.17 6.94
CA SER A 6 -9.33 0.55 7.97
C SER A 6 -9.74 -0.84 8.44
N GLU A 7 -10.86 -1.36 8.03
CA GLU A 7 -11.25 -2.75 8.36
C GLU A 7 -10.39 -3.80 7.66
N MET A 8 -9.66 -3.41 6.61
CA MET A 8 -8.70 -4.28 5.90
C MET A 8 -7.24 -3.88 6.17
N CYS A 9 -6.98 -2.72 6.75
CA CYS A 9 -5.64 -2.34 7.15
C CYS A 9 -5.34 -2.94 8.52
N ILE A 10 -4.51 -3.96 8.53
CA ILE A 10 -3.93 -4.52 9.75
C ILE A 10 -3.21 -3.37 10.45
N GLU A 11 -3.60 -3.07 11.69
CA GLU A 11 -2.86 -2.14 12.55
C GLU A 11 -1.47 -2.75 12.80
N THR A 12 -0.50 -2.29 12.02
CA THR A 12 0.81 -2.93 11.96
C THR A 12 1.68 -2.32 13.05
N ASP A 13 1.97 -3.12 14.08
CA ASP A 13 2.91 -2.73 15.13
C ASP A 13 4.35 -2.69 14.60
N GLY A 14 4.83 -1.49 14.29
CA GLY A 14 6.18 -1.27 13.78
C GLY A 14 7.27 -1.72 14.75
N GLU A 15 7.04 -1.67 16.07
CA GLU A 15 8.01 -2.15 17.05
C GLU A 15 8.13 -3.68 17.05
N ALA A 16 7.02 -4.38 16.91
CA ALA A 16 7.03 -5.84 16.81
C ALA A 16 7.76 -6.30 15.55
N ILE A 17 7.58 -5.60 14.42
CA ILE A 17 8.30 -5.89 13.18
C ILE A 17 9.80 -5.66 13.36
N ARG A 18 10.24 -4.54 13.96
CA ARG A 18 11.67 -4.24 14.18
C ARG A 18 12.36 -5.23 15.10
N LYS A 19 11.62 -5.86 16.01
CA LYS A 19 12.15 -6.92 16.90
C LYS A 19 12.28 -8.26 16.18
N ASN A 20 11.59 -8.47 15.07
CA ASN A 20 11.66 -9.70 14.29
C ASN A 20 12.83 -9.65 13.31
N LYS A 21 13.85 -10.51 13.54
CA LYS A 21 15.07 -10.56 12.71
C LYS A 21 14.84 -11.06 11.27
N GLU A 22 13.68 -11.66 11.02
CA GLU A 22 13.31 -12.16 9.69
C GLU A 22 12.57 -11.12 8.84
N LEU A 23 12.26 -9.96 9.42
CA LEU A 23 11.53 -8.89 8.73
C LEU A 23 12.36 -7.61 8.66
N THR A 24 12.25 -6.91 7.55
CA THR A 24 12.88 -5.59 7.35
C THR A 24 11.84 -4.60 6.83
N ILE A 25 11.70 -3.48 7.51
CA ILE A 25 10.89 -2.36 7.03
C ILE A 25 11.70 -1.61 5.98
N VAL A 26 11.20 -1.57 4.76
CA VAL A 26 11.85 -0.91 3.60
C VAL A 26 11.33 0.52 3.41
N ALA A 27 10.07 0.74 3.72
CA ALA A 27 9.45 2.06 3.66
C ALA A 27 8.47 2.24 4.82
N GLU A 28 8.53 3.40 5.44
CA GLU A 28 7.62 3.80 6.52
C GLU A 28 7.44 5.32 6.55
N SER A 29 6.42 5.77 7.26
CA SER A 29 6.24 7.19 7.58
C SER A 29 5.90 7.37 9.06
N ASP A 30 6.18 8.55 9.59
CA ASP A 30 5.86 8.89 10.99
C ASP A 30 4.34 8.90 11.25
N GLU A 31 3.54 9.17 10.22
CA GLU A 31 2.08 9.28 10.34
C GLU A 31 1.36 7.93 10.26
N THR A 32 1.82 7.01 9.39
CA THR A 32 1.10 5.76 9.08
C THR A 32 1.87 4.50 9.48
N GLY A 33 3.11 4.66 9.95
CA GLY A 33 3.99 3.54 10.30
C GLY A 33 4.53 2.78 9.09
N PRO A 34 4.86 1.48 9.26
CA PRO A 34 5.43 0.64 8.22
C PRO A 34 4.51 0.52 7.01
N TYR A 35 5.07 0.72 5.81
CA TYR A 35 4.34 0.63 4.55
C TYR A 35 4.76 -0.56 3.70
N ILE A 36 6.07 -0.78 3.53
CA ILE A 36 6.62 -1.93 2.80
C ILE A 36 7.55 -2.70 3.72
N ILE A 37 7.29 -3.99 3.87
CA ILE A 37 8.07 -4.90 4.70
C ILE A 37 8.51 -6.08 3.83
N LEU A 38 9.75 -6.50 3.97
CA LEU A 38 10.29 -7.69 3.32
C LEU A 38 10.65 -8.75 4.35
N ASN A 39 10.52 -10.02 3.97
CA ASN A 39 11.17 -11.07 4.72
C ASN A 39 12.68 -11.12 4.41
N SER A 40 13.46 -11.84 5.22
CA SER A 40 14.93 -11.94 5.10
C SER A 40 15.42 -12.46 3.76
N THR A 41 14.61 -13.24 3.05
CA THR A 41 14.95 -13.80 1.72
C THR A 41 14.50 -12.91 0.57
N GLY A 42 13.72 -11.85 0.82
CA GLY A 42 13.11 -11.02 -0.22
C GLY A 42 11.98 -11.70 -1.01
N SER A 43 11.65 -12.96 -0.70
CA SER A 43 10.62 -13.72 -1.41
C SER A 43 9.20 -13.26 -1.09
N GLN A 44 8.98 -12.69 0.09
CA GLN A 44 7.70 -12.16 0.54
C GLN A 44 7.79 -10.65 0.73
N VAL A 45 6.80 -9.95 0.18
CA VAL A 45 6.63 -8.49 0.32
C VAL A 45 5.26 -8.25 0.93
N PHE A 46 5.22 -7.55 2.03
CA PHE A 46 3.98 -7.13 2.69
C PHE A 46 3.81 -5.63 2.46
N VAL A 47 2.65 -5.24 1.98
CA VAL A 47 2.28 -3.83 1.75
C VAL A 47 1.04 -3.54 2.57
N THR A 48 1.12 -2.58 3.49
CA THR A 48 0.04 -2.27 4.43
C THR A 48 -1.00 -1.31 3.88
N GLY A 49 -0.76 -0.76 2.70
CA GLY A 49 -1.70 0.12 2.00
C GLY A 49 -2.16 -0.45 0.67
N HIS A 50 -2.92 0.32 -0.08
CA HIS A 50 -3.50 -0.05 -1.37
C HIS A 50 -2.94 0.78 -2.54
N PRO A 51 -1.68 0.51 -2.97
CA PRO A 51 -1.08 1.24 -4.10
C PRO A 51 -1.82 0.98 -5.43
N GLU A 52 -2.56 -0.14 -5.54
CA GLU A 52 -3.34 -0.52 -6.69
C GLU A 52 -4.63 0.29 -6.87
N TYR A 53 -5.11 0.98 -5.85
CA TYR A 53 -6.39 1.68 -5.89
C TYR A 53 -6.51 2.62 -7.10
N ASP A 54 -7.67 2.56 -7.73
CA ASP A 54 -8.08 3.60 -8.68
C ASP A 54 -8.27 4.93 -7.96
N VAL A 55 -8.23 6.01 -8.74
CA VAL A 55 -8.37 7.37 -8.18
C VAL A 55 -9.66 7.58 -7.41
N MET A 56 -10.75 6.87 -7.74
CA MET A 56 -12.06 7.01 -7.10
C MET A 56 -12.31 6.00 -5.97
N SER A 57 -11.49 4.96 -5.82
CA SER A 57 -11.76 3.89 -4.85
C SER A 57 -11.93 4.40 -3.43
N LEU A 58 -10.98 5.19 -2.96
CA LEU A 58 -11.03 5.77 -1.62
C LEU A 58 -12.18 6.79 -1.45
N HIS A 59 -12.54 7.51 -2.52
CA HIS A 59 -13.71 8.40 -2.51
C HIS A 59 -15.00 7.62 -2.25
N TYR A 60 -15.19 6.49 -2.92
CA TYR A 60 -16.39 5.67 -2.71
C TYR A 60 -16.44 5.08 -1.31
N GLU A 61 -15.32 4.68 -0.74
CA GLU A 61 -15.23 4.22 0.64
C GLU A 61 -15.60 5.34 1.62
N TYR A 62 -15.01 6.51 1.46
CA TYR A 62 -15.30 7.69 2.28
C TYR A 62 -16.78 8.06 2.25
N VAL A 63 -17.37 8.19 1.06
CA VAL A 63 -18.79 8.51 0.90
C VAL A 63 -19.70 7.44 1.48
N ARG A 64 -19.35 6.16 1.32
CA ARG A 64 -20.06 5.03 1.93
C ARG A 64 -20.10 5.17 3.46
N ASP A 65 -18.97 5.46 4.06
CA ASP A 65 -18.81 5.50 5.51
C ASP A 65 -19.48 6.75 6.11
N VAL A 66 -19.43 7.88 5.42
CA VAL A 66 -20.23 9.08 5.77
C VAL A 66 -21.73 8.76 5.75
N LYS A 67 -22.21 8.09 4.69
CA LYS A 67 -23.65 7.70 4.58
C LYS A 67 -24.07 6.72 5.67
N ARG A 68 -23.15 5.91 6.18
CA ARG A 68 -23.40 4.99 7.30
C ARG A 68 -23.31 5.66 8.68
N GLY A 69 -23.00 6.95 8.74
CA GLY A 69 -22.87 7.69 9.99
C GLY A 69 -21.61 7.35 10.79
N LEU A 70 -20.58 6.77 10.16
CA LEU A 70 -19.33 6.38 10.81
C LEU A 70 -18.40 7.58 11.09
N ASN A 71 -18.71 8.75 10.53
CA ASN A 71 -17.95 9.98 10.68
C ASN A 71 -16.42 9.79 10.43
N PRO A 72 -16.01 9.27 9.24
CA PRO A 72 -14.61 9.06 8.92
C PRO A 72 -13.86 10.38 8.75
N ASP A 73 -12.58 10.39 9.07
CA ASP A 73 -11.71 11.53 8.76
C ASP A 73 -11.57 11.71 7.24
N ILE A 74 -11.42 12.97 6.81
CA ILE A 74 -11.15 13.27 5.41
C ILE A 74 -9.75 12.71 5.05
N PRO A 75 -9.64 11.91 3.97
CA PRO A 75 -8.34 11.39 3.54
C PRO A 75 -7.36 12.51 3.20
N LYS A 76 -6.25 12.58 3.93
CA LYS A 76 -5.21 13.61 3.73
C LYS A 76 -4.55 13.49 2.35
N ASN A 77 -4.28 14.63 1.73
CA ASN A 77 -3.57 14.73 0.44
C ASN A 77 -4.26 13.97 -0.71
N TYR A 78 -5.51 13.61 -0.54
CA TYR A 78 -6.28 12.85 -1.53
C TYR A 78 -7.19 13.75 -2.36
N TYR A 79 -7.91 14.64 -1.72
CA TYR A 79 -8.67 15.67 -2.42
C TYR A 79 -7.82 16.91 -2.66
N LYS A 80 -8.13 17.67 -3.71
CA LYS A 80 -7.50 18.96 -3.90
C LYS A 80 -7.84 19.87 -2.70
N ASP A 81 -6.81 20.42 -2.06
CA ASP A 81 -6.91 21.27 -0.87
C ASP A 81 -7.62 20.57 0.32
N ASP A 82 -7.55 19.23 0.40
CA ASP A 82 -8.24 18.38 1.37
C ASP A 82 -9.75 18.61 1.45
N ASP A 83 -10.36 19.08 0.38
CA ASP A 83 -11.78 19.37 0.27
C ASP A 83 -12.53 18.22 -0.41
N PRO A 84 -13.38 17.45 0.30
CA PRO A 84 -14.05 16.27 -0.25
C PRO A 84 -15.10 16.60 -1.32
N THR A 85 -15.43 17.87 -1.53
CA THR A 85 -16.29 18.33 -2.63
C THR A 85 -15.54 18.47 -3.95
N LYS A 86 -14.20 18.47 -3.90
CA LYS A 86 -13.32 18.56 -5.07
C LYS A 86 -12.91 17.18 -5.57
N LYS A 87 -12.37 17.15 -6.81
CA LYS A 87 -11.92 15.89 -7.40
C LYS A 87 -10.70 15.34 -6.67
N PRO A 88 -10.63 14.01 -6.47
CA PRO A 88 -9.43 13.34 -5.97
C PRO A 88 -8.22 13.53 -6.89
N VAL A 89 -7.03 13.51 -6.28
CA VAL A 89 -5.75 13.61 -6.98
C VAL A 89 -4.97 12.30 -6.80
N LYS A 90 -4.67 11.58 -7.89
CA LYS A 90 -3.87 10.34 -7.84
C LYS A 90 -2.37 10.66 -7.80
N SER A 91 -1.85 11.02 -6.64
CA SER A 91 -0.43 11.36 -6.43
C SER A 91 0.50 10.14 -6.32
N TRP A 92 0.00 8.95 -5.98
CA TRP A 92 0.79 7.75 -5.70
C TRP A 92 1.11 6.87 -6.92
N ARG A 93 0.61 7.19 -8.12
CA ARG A 93 0.71 6.35 -9.32
C ARG A 93 2.15 5.96 -9.69
N CYS A 94 3.07 6.93 -9.67
CA CYS A 94 4.47 6.68 -10.02
C CYS A 94 5.13 5.72 -9.03
N HIS A 95 4.88 5.92 -7.75
CA HIS A 95 5.44 5.08 -6.69
C HIS A 95 4.86 3.66 -6.73
N ALA A 96 3.55 3.52 -6.94
CA ALA A 96 2.90 2.23 -7.13
C ALA A 96 3.49 1.46 -8.31
N ASN A 97 3.61 2.10 -9.46
CA ASN A 97 4.22 1.48 -10.64
C ASN A 97 5.66 1.06 -10.38
N ALA A 98 6.49 1.93 -9.79
CA ALA A 98 7.87 1.62 -9.47
C ALA A 98 7.98 0.41 -8.51
N MET A 99 7.14 0.34 -7.49
CA MET A 99 7.10 -0.79 -6.56
C MET A 99 6.80 -2.12 -7.28
N TYR A 100 5.75 -2.16 -8.10
CA TYR A 100 5.38 -3.37 -8.85
C TYR A 100 6.43 -3.76 -9.89
N TYR A 101 6.96 -2.81 -10.66
CA TYR A 101 8.03 -3.07 -11.64
C TYR A 101 9.29 -3.59 -10.98
N ASN A 102 9.72 -2.99 -9.87
CA ASN A 102 10.89 -3.46 -9.15
C ASN A 102 10.67 -4.86 -8.58
N ARG A 103 9.48 -5.14 -8.04
CA ARG A 103 9.15 -6.48 -7.56
C ARG A 103 9.24 -7.52 -8.67
N LEU A 104 8.65 -7.26 -9.82
CA LEU A 104 8.67 -8.18 -10.97
C LEU A 104 10.09 -8.36 -11.50
N ASN A 105 10.83 -7.28 -11.74
CA ASN A 105 12.13 -7.32 -12.39
C ASN A 105 13.23 -7.92 -11.51
N TYR A 106 13.26 -7.58 -10.21
CA TYR A 106 14.37 -7.95 -9.34
C TYR A 106 14.12 -9.20 -8.51
N TYR A 107 12.86 -9.52 -8.22
CA TYR A 107 12.54 -10.64 -7.33
C TYR A 107 11.78 -11.78 -8.01
N VAL A 108 11.03 -11.52 -9.07
CA VAL A 108 10.29 -12.57 -9.77
C VAL A 108 11.08 -13.07 -10.97
N TYR A 109 11.39 -12.22 -11.93
CA TYR A 109 12.04 -12.66 -13.18
C TYR A 109 13.47 -13.15 -12.98
N GLN A 110 14.21 -12.63 -12.00
CA GLN A 110 15.60 -13.04 -11.76
C GLN A 110 15.72 -14.28 -10.89
N VAL A 111 14.72 -14.62 -10.13
CA VAL A 111 14.74 -15.77 -9.20
C VAL A 111 13.96 -16.97 -9.74
N THR A 112 12.98 -16.73 -10.63
CA THR A 112 12.20 -17.81 -11.24
C THR A 112 13.00 -18.45 -12.36
N PRO A 113 13.37 -19.73 -12.24
CA PRO A 113 14.08 -20.45 -13.31
C PRO A 113 13.13 -20.65 -14.50
N TYR A 114 13.32 -19.87 -15.54
CA TYR A 114 12.59 -20.03 -16.80
C TYR A 114 13.53 -20.62 -17.85
N ASP A 115 13.24 -21.82 -18.31
CA ASP A 115 14.02 -22.53 -19.31
C ASP A 115 13.28 -22.52 -20.65
N LEU A 116 13.69 -21.63 -21.54
CA LEU A 116 13.12 -21.46 -22.87
C LEU A 116 13.23 -22.71 -23.76
N GLU A 117 14.10 -23.66 -23.42
CA GLU A 117 14.31 -24.87 -24.25
C GLU A 117 13.38 -26.01 -23.86
N LYS A 118 12.75 -25.95 -22.68
CA LYS A 118 11.81 -26.97 -22.20
C LYS A 118 10.37 -26.79 -22.69
N ASP A 119 10.05 -25.61 -23.19
CA ASP A 119 8.70 -25.25 -23.65
C ASP A 119 8.55 -25.20 -25.19
N LYS A 120 9.44 -25.94 -25.92
CA LYS A 120 9.33 -26.09 -27.39
C LYS A 120 8.74 -27.45 -27.76
#